data_fe54309650229cfd36c54c590f435c97
#
_entry.id   fe54309650229cfd36c54c590f435c97
#
_cell.length_a   1.000
_cell.length_b   1.000
_cell.length_c   1.000
_cell.angle_alpha   90.00
_cell.angle_beta   90.00
_cell.angle_gamma   90.00
#
_symmetry.space_group_name_H-M   'P 1'
#
loop_
_entity.id
_entity.type
_entity.pdbx_description
1 polymer ?
#
loop_
_entity_poly.entity_id
_entity_poly.type
_entity_poly.pdbx_seq_one_letter_code
_entity_poly.pdbx_strand_id
1 'polypeptide(L)'
;LANPPWNQDGYGEDTLKRAEFWQKRFEYGFPTNQSADWAWIQHMLASSKEKVAVVIDTGAVSRGGKEKLIRQKILEKDLIESVILLPEKLFYNTGAPAVVIVFNKQKPENKKGKILLINASKEYQEGKKQNLLTKENIQKIVKAYREFKDIEKFSKVITIEEAKQADYNLSPSRFVSIIEEEKYRPL
;
A
#
# COMPACT_ATOMS: atom_id res chain seq x y z
N LEU A 1 7.13 11.57 3.27
CA LEU A 1 7.02 10.96 1.95
C LEU A 1 8.35 10.30 1.59
N ALA A 2 8.31 9.04 1.15
CA ALA A 2 9.52 8.30 0.76
C ALA A 2 9.24 7.34 -0.41
N ASN A 3 10.30 7.10 -1.18
CA ASN A 3 10.39 6.03 -2.17
C ASN A 3 11.70 5.26 -1.89
N PRO A 4 11.69 4.33 -0.93
CA PRO A 4 12.88 3.55 -0.58
C PRO A 4 13.21 2.52 -1.68
N PRO A 5 14.39 1.90 -1.63
CA PRO A 5 14.68 0.77 -2.51
C PRO A 5 13.72 -0.39 -2.24
N TRP A 6 13.09 -0.92 -3.29
CA TRP A 6 12.13 -2.01 -3.16
C TRP A 6 12.81 -3.37 -3.09
N ASN A 7 12.25 -4.28 -2.28
CA ASN A 7 12.71 -5.67 -2.18
C ASN A 7 14.22 -5.82 -1.90
N GLN A 8 14.81 -4.86 -1.18
CA GLN A 8 16.23 -4.94 -0.85
C GLN A 8 16.47 -6.04 0.19
N ASP A 9 17.45 -6.91 -0.07
CA ASP A 9 17.88 -7.96 0.83
C ASP A 9 18.90 -7.46 1.88
N GLY A 10 19.26 -8.34 2.82
CA GLY A 10 20.28 -8.06 3.84
C GLY A 10 19.80 -7.32 5.08
N TYR A 11 18.52 -6.98 5.18
CA TYR A 11 17.94 -6.23 6.31
C TYR A 11 17.05 -7.11 7.21
N GLY A 12 17.51 -8.31 7.50
CA GLY A 12 16.86 -9.20 8.47
C GLY A 12 17.14 -8.79 9.92
N GLU A 13 16.64 -9.58 10.86
CA GLU A 13 16.70 -9.35 12.31
C GLU A 13 18.12 -9.08 12.81
N ASP A 14 19.11 -9.90 12.41
CA ASP A 14 20.49 -9.77 12.86
C ASP A 14 21.16 -8.46 12.44
N THR A 15 20.78 -7.95 11.28
CA THR A 15 21.26 -6.65 10.79
C THR A 15 20.56 -5.50 11.51
N LEU A 16 19.25 -5.55 11.63
CA LEU A 16 18.45 -4.45 12.18
C LEU A 16 18.65 -4.28 13.68
N LYS A 17 18.94 -5.35 14.42
CA LYS A 17 19.26 -5.29 15.87
C LYS A 17 20.58 -4.58 16.18
N ARG A 18 21.44 -4.38 15.19
CA ARG A 18 22.68 -3.60 15.37
C ARG A 18 22.44 -2.10 15.44
N ALA A 19 21.27 -1.63 14.97
CA ALA A 19 20.91 -0.22 15.02
C ALA A 19 20.52 0.19 16.44
N GLU A 20 20.97 1.39 16.85
CA GLU A 20 20.51 2.00 18.10
C GLU A 20 19.00 2.24 18.04
N PHE A 21 18.31 2.06 19.16
CA PHE A 21 16.85 2.20 19.27
C PHE A 21 16.01 1.24 18.40
N TRP A 22 16.57 0.09 18.03
CA TRP A 22 15.86 -0.88 17.20
C TRP A 22 14.51 -1.33 17.82
N GLN A 23 14.40 -1.44 19.15
CA GLN A 23 13.17 -1.84 19.84
C GLN A 23 11.99 -0.90 19.55
N LYS A 24 12.26 0.41 19.52
CA LYS A 24 11.25 1.44 19.20
C LYS A 24 10.97 1.53 17.71
N ARG A 25 11.98 1.23 16.90
CA ARG A 25 11.93 1.39 15.45
C ARG A 25 11.25 0.21 14.76
N PHE A 26 11.44 -1.00 15.27
CA PHE A 26 10.92 -2.24 14.71
C PHE A 26 9.98 -2.97 15.70
N GLU A 27 9.12 -2.22 16.37
CA GLU A 27 8.21 -2.75 17.40
C GLU A 27 7.18 -3.75 16.87
N TYR A 28 6.87 -3.70 15.57
CA TYR A 28 5.93 -4.64 14.94
C TYR A 28 6.60 -5.95 14.50
N GLY A 29 7.92 -6.01 14.52
CA GLY A 29 8.71 -7.19 14.19
C GLY A 29 9.72 -6.95 13.08
N PHE A 30 10.52 -7.98 12.80
CA PHE A 30 11.54 -7.92 11.77
C PHE A 30 11.05 -8.55 10.47
N PRO A 31 11.30 -7.91 9.31
CA PRO A 31 11.00 -8.50 8.01
C PRO A 31 11.90 -9.71 7.72
N THR A 32 11.66 -10.36 6.60
CA THR A 32 12.56 -11.40 6.09
C THR A 32 13.88 -10.76 5.63
N ASN A 33 14.94 -11.56 5.56
CA ASN A 33 16.21 -11.08 5.00
C ASN A 33 16.13 -10.77 3.49
N GLN A 34 15.06 -11.21 2.82
CA GLN A 34 14.87 -11.06 1.37
C GLN A 34 14.18 -9.75 0.95
N SER A 35 13.56 -9.05 1.89
CA SER A 35 12.89 -7.77 1.59
C SER A 35 12.86 -6.85 2.79
N ALA A 36 13.44 -5.67 2.63
CA ALA A 36 13.47 -4.62 3.63
C ALA A 36 12.22 -3.72 3.64
N ASP A 37 11.23 -3.97 2.80
CA ASP A 37 10.08 -3.09 2.60
C ASP A 37 9.40 -2.70 3.92
N TRP A 38 9.14 -3.67 4.79
CA TRP A 38 8.54 -3.41 6.10
C TRP A 38 9.53 -2.90 7.15
N ALA A 39 10.84 -2.97 6.92
CA ALA A 39 11.82 -2.25 7.73
C ALA A 39 11.78 -0.75 7.42
N TRP A 40 11.75 -0.38 6.14
CA TRP A 40 11.61 1.02 5.71
C TRP A 40 10.34 1.65 6.22
N ILE A 41 9.20 0.96 6.09
CA ILE A 41 7.91 1.42 6.58
C ILE A 41 7.96 1.69 8.08
N GLN A 42 8.45 0.75 8.89
CA GLN A 42 8.55 0.92 10.34
C GLN A 42 9.49 2.06 10.73
N HIS A 43 10.63 2.20 10.03
CA HIS A 43 11.55 3.33 10.25
C HIS A 43 10.85 4.67 10.02
N MET A 44 10.09 4.81 8.95
CA MET A 44 9.33 6.03 8.67
C MET A 44 8.23 6.28 9.69
N LEU A 45 7.50 5.23 10.09
CA LEU A 45 6.48 5.33 11.14
C LEU A 45 7.10 5.78 12.46
N ALA A 46 8.24 5.21 12.87
CA ALA A 46 8.93 5.61 14.09
C ALA A 46 9.42 7.07 14.06
N SER A 47 9.75 7.58 12.87
CA SER A 47 10.29 8.94 12.67
C SER A 47 9.22 10.01 12.40
N SER A 48 7.98 9.62 12.17
CA SER A 48 6.88 10.54 11.84
C SER A 48 5.97 10.80 13.04
N LYS A 49 5.45 12.03 13.14
CA LYS A 49 4.47 12.41 14.17
C LYS A 49 3.02 12.12 13.74
N GLU A 50 2.71 12.29 12.45
CA GLU A 50 1.32 12.25 11.97
C GLU A 50 1.14 11.28 10.82
N LYS A 51 1.56 11.66 9.62
CA LYS A 51 1.32 10.92 8.38
C LYS A 51 2.62 10.46 7.72
N VAL A 52 2.55 9.30 7.10
CA VAL A 52 3.58 8.75 6.22
C VAL A 52 2.92 8.34 4.91
N ALA A 53 3.55 8.67 3.79
CA ALA A 53 3.22 8.07 2.50
C ALA A 53 4.49 7.46 1.90
N VAL A 54 4.40 6.21 1.49
CA VAL A 54 5.50 5.46 0.91
C VAL A 54 5.09 4.87 -0.42
N VAL A 55 5.96 5.02 -1.42
CA VAL A 55 5.86 4.30 -2.70
C VAL A 55 6.68 3.03 -2.58
N ILE A 56 6.06 1.86 -2.79
CA ILE A 56 6.73 0.58 -2.57
C ILE A 56 6.18 -0.51 -3.50
N ASP A 57 6.88 -1.63 -3.59
CA ASP A 57 6.47 -2.80 -4.36
C ASP A 57 5.09 -3.34 -3.93
N THR A 58 4.31 -3.81 -4.90
CA THR A 58 2.97 -4.38 -4.65
C THR A 58 3.00 -5.58 -3.71
N GLY A 59 4.09 -6.33 -3.66
CA GLY A 59 4.27 -7.43 -2.74
C GLY A 59 4.18 -7.03 -1.27
N ALA A 60 4.55 -5.79 -0.91
CA ALA A 60 4.46 -5.31 0.47
C ALA A 60 3.06 -5.44 1.07
N VAL A 61 2.00 -5.31 0.25
CA VAL A 61 0.60 -5.40 0.72
C VAL A 61 -0.01 -6.79 0.59
N SER A 62 0.68 -7.75 -0.03
CA SER A 62 0.13 -9.08 -0.34
C SER A 62 0.96 -10.26 0.15
N ARG A 63 2.30 -10.12 0.27
CA ARG A 63 3.17 -11.22 0.71
C ARG A 63 2.81 -11.73 2.10
N GLY A 64 2.97 -13.05 2.30
CA GLY A 64 2.70 -13.76 3.53
C GLY A 64 3.87 -13.74 4.53
N GLY A 65 3.90 -14.71 5.45
CA GLY A 65 5.01 -14.92 6.39
C GLY A 65 5.22 -13.73 7.35
N LYS A 66 6.48 -13.40 7.62
CA LYS A 66 6.86 -12.33 8.55
C LYS A 66 6.29 -10.97 8.13
N GLU A 67 6.23 -10.68 6.83
CA GLU A 67 5.67 -9.42 6.33
C GLU A 67 4.18 -9.29 6.62
N LYS A 68 3.42 -10.38 6.46
CA LYS A 68 2.00 -10.41 6.86
C LYS A 68 1.83 -10.13 8.34
N LEU A 69 2.65 -10.72 9.21
CA LEU A 69 2.56 -10.50 10.66
C LEU A 69 2.83 -9.04 11.06
N ILE A 70 3.80 -8.39 10.41
CA ILE A 70 4.07 -6.96 10.63
C ILE A 70 2.89 -6.13 10.14
N ARG A 71 2.40 -6.39 8.93
CA ARG A 71 1.26 -5.70 8.33
C ARG A 71 0.00 -5.85 9.18
N GLN A 72 -0.26 -7.06 9.69
CA GLN A 72 -1.36 -7.33 10.63
C GLN A 72 -1.29 -6.43 11.85
N LYS A 73 -0.16 -6.41 12.56
CA LYS A 73 0.00 -5.61 13.78
C LYS A 73 -0.20 -4.12 13.53
N ILE A 74 0.34 -3.60 12.43
CA ILE A 74 0.18 -2.19 12.04
C ILE A 74 -1.27 -1.87 11.68
N LEU A 75 -1.96 -2.81 11.03
CA LEU A 75 -3.36 -2.67 10.67
C LEU A 75 -4.27 -2.73 11.90
N GLU A 76 -4.01 -3.63 12.84
CA GLU A 76 -4.74 -3.73 14.12
C GLU A 76 -4.55 -2.50 15.02
N LYS A 77 -3.47 -1.74 14.84
CA LYS A 77 -3.26 -0.41 15.43
C LYS A 77 -3.96 0.72 14.67
N ASP A 78 -4.72 0.37 13.64
CA ASP A 78 -5.46 1.33 12.80
C ASP A 78 -4.60 2.43 12.15
N LEU A 79 -3.36 2.10 11.79
CA LEU A 79 -2.41 3.07 11.24
C LEU A 79 -2.50 3.21 9.71
N ILE A 80 -3.03 2.21 8.99
CA ILE A 80 -3.13 2.25 7.53
C ILE A 80 -4.41 3.01 7.13
N GLU A 81 -4.26 4.15 6.46
CA GLU A 81 -5.41 4.96 5.99
C GLU A 81 -5.82 4.59 4.57
N SER A 82 -4.85 4.37 3.67
CA SER A 82 -5.14 4.05 2.27
C SER A 82 -4.05 3.24 1.61
N VAL A 83 -4.42 2.40 0.64
CA VAL A 83 -3.51 1.75 -0.30
C VAL A 83 -3.96 2.08 -1.72
N ILE A 84 -3.06 2.63 -2.53
CA ILE A 84 -3.32 3.09 -3.89
C ILE A 84 -2.46 2.27 -4.84
N LEU A 85 -3.07 1.45 -5.67
CA LEU A 85 -2.37 0.71 -6.73
C LEU A 85 -2.13 1.64 -7.91
N LEU A 86 -0.87 1.80 -8.27
CA LEU A 86 -0.42 2.60 -9.42
C LEU A 86 -0.31 1.75 -10.69
N PRO A 87 -0.33 2.36 -11.87
CA PRO A 87 -0.06 1.68 -13.14
C PRO A 87 1.33 1.05 -13.20
N GLU A 88 1.47 0.01 -14.01
CA GLU A 88 2.79 -0.52 -14.41
C GLU A 88 3.56 0.47 -15.30
N LYS A 89 4.85 0.21 -15.44
CA LYS A 89 5.76 1.01 -16.29
C LYS A 89 5.79 2.51 -15.98
N LEU A 90 5.57 2.91 -14.72
CA LEU A 90 5.74 4.30 -14.27
C LEU A 90 7.17 4.65 -13.89
N PHE A 91 7.98 3.67 -13.53
CA PHE A 91 9.32 3.86 -12.97
C PHE A 91 10.41 3.48 -13.98
N TYR A 92 11.54 4.20 -13.97
CA TYR A 92 12.60 4.01 -14.97
C TYR A 92 13.24 2.63 -14.94
N ASN A 93 13.42 2.04 -13.76
CA ASN A 93 14.20 0.83 -13.57
C ASN A 93 13.36 -0.44 -13.44
N THR A 94 12.05 -0.35 -13.53
CA THR A 94 11.15 -1.50 -13.42
C THR A 94 9.85 -1.29 -14.19
N GLY A 95 9.38 -2.35 -14.84
CA GLY A 95 8.03 -2.38 -15.42
C GLY A 95 6.93 -2.74 -14.42
N ALA A 96 7.31 -3.17 -13.21
CA ALA A 96 6.35 -3.60 -12.21
C ALA A 96 5.48 -2.42 -11.70
N PRO A 97 4.20 -2.68 -11.37
CA PRO A 97 3.37 -1.69 -10.70
C PRO A 97 3.87 -1.47 -9.25
N ALA A 98 3.50 -0.33 -8.69
CA ALA A 98 3.75 -0.02 -7.28
C ALA A 98 2.46 0.28 -6.54
N VAL A 99 2.54 0.33 -5.22
CA VAL A 99 1.50 0.89 -4.37
C VAL A 99 2.02 2.12 -3.62
N VAL A 100 1.12 3.08 -3.41
CA VAL A 100 1.32 4.11 -2.40
C VAL A 100 0.55 3.68 -1.16
N ILE A 101 1.26 3.48 -0.05
CA ILE A 101 0.60 3.23 1.23
C ILE A 101 0.62 4.53 2.03
N VAL A 102 -0.54 4.95 2.48
CA VAL A 102 -0.69 6.11 3.36
C VAL A 102 -1.01 5.64 4.77
N PHE A 103 -0.14 5.99 5.71
CA PHE A 103 -0.34 5.76 7.14
C PHE A 103 -0.76 7.08 7.80
N ASN A 104 -1.64 6.99 8.78
CA ASN A 104 -2.11 8.13 9.55
C ASN A 104 -2.25 7.74 11.03
N LYS A 105 -1.43 8.33 11.89
CA LYS A 105 -1.47 8.12 13.34
C LYS A 105 -2.61 8.89 14.02
N GLN A 106 -3.24 9.81 13.31
CA GLN A 106 -4.29 10.69 13.80
C GLN A 106 -5.50 10.64 12.87
N LYS A 107 -5.98 9.41 12.58
CA LYS A 107 -7.19 9.25 11.76
C LYS A 107 -8.37 10.01 12.38
N PRO A 108 -9.11 10.80 11.60
CA PRO A 108 -10.35 11.40 12.05
C PRO A 108 -11.39 10.30 12.34
N GLU A 109 -12.37 10.60 13.20
CA GLU A 109 -13.33 9.61 13.71
C GLU A 109 -14.07 8.84 12.62
N ASN A 110 -14.46 9.53 11.55
CA ASN A 110 -15.17 8.92 10.41
C ASN A 110 -14.31 7.95 9.57
N LYS A 111 -12.98 7.93 9.76
CA LYS A 111 -12.05 7.01 9.07
C LYS A 111 -11.49 5.93 9.99
N LYS A 112 -11.72 5.99 11.30
CA LYS A 112 -11.23 4.97 12.24
C LYS A 112 -11.79 3.59 11.90
N GLY A 113 -10.93 2.58 11.98
CA GLY A 113 -11.27 1.20 11.67
C GLY A 113 -11.52 0.93 10.18
N LYS A 114 -11.23 1.88 9.29
CA LYS A 114 -11.47 1.79 7.85
C LYS A 114 -10.20 2.06 7.06
N ILE A 115 -10.13 1.46 5.86
CA ILE A 115 -9.02 1.61 4.92
C ILE A 115 -9.62 1.89 3.54
N LEU A 116 -9.13 2.90 2.86
CA LEU A 116 -9.50 3.19 1.48
C LEU A 116 -8.53 2.48 0.53
N LEU A 117 -9.07 1.62 -0.33
CA LEU A 117 -8.33 0.96 -1.40
C LEU A 117 -8.67 1.63 -2.73
N ILE A 118 -7.66 2.09 -3.47
CA ILE A 118 -7.82 2.73 -4.79
C ILE A 118 -7.09 1.89 -5.83
N ASN A 119 -7.81 1.45 -6.84
CA ASN A 119 -7.23 0.77 -7.99
C ASN A 119 -7.06 1.77 -9.14
N ALA A 120 -5.90 2.41 -9.20
CA ALA A 120 -5.55 3.37 -10.23
C ALA A 120 -4.70 2.73 -11.36
N SER A 121 -4.67 1.40 -11.47
CA SER A 121 -3.82 0.68 -12.44
C SER A 121 -4.10 1.02 -13.92
N LYS A 122 -5.26 1.60 -14.22
CA LYS A 122 -5.64 2.06 -15.56
C LYS A 122 -5.60 3.58 -15.73
N GLU A 123 -5.17 4.31 -14.72
CA GLU A 123 -5.12 5.78 -14.73
C GLU A 123 -3.76 6.26 -15.23
N TYR A 124 -3.50 6.18 -16.52
CA TYR A 124 -2.26 6.62 -17.13
C TYR A 124 -2.45 7.04 -18.58
N GLN A 125 -1.50 7.81 -19.06
CA GLN A 125 -1.29 8.05 -20.48
C GLN A 125 -0.13 7.15 -20.95
N GLU A 126 -0.35 6.38 -21.99
CA GLU A 126 0.68 5.53 -22.56
C GLU A 126 1.80 6.39 -23.19
N GLY A 127 3.04 6.06 -22.85
CA GLY A 127 4.23 6.69 -23.39
C GLY A 127 5.11 5.69 -24.14
N LYS A 128 6.02 6.18 -24.97
CA LYS A 128 6.91 5.32 -25.80
C LYS A 128 7.80 4.37 -24.99
N LYS A 129 8.30 4.81 -23.84
CA LYS A 129 9.21 4.04 -22.97
C LYS A 129 8.60 3.70 -21.62
N GLN A 130 7.75 4.55 -21.10
CA GLN A 130 7.09 4.40 -19.82
C GLN A 130 5.73 5.09 -19.82
N ASN A 131 4.82 4.64 -18.97
CA ASN A 131 3.54 5.28 -18.74
C ASN A 131 3.71 6.56 -17.91
N LEU A 132 2.76 7.47 -18.06
CA LEU A 132 2.78 8.77 -17.38
C LEU A 132 1.49 8.97 -16.61
N LEU A 133 1.59 9.46 -15.38
CA LEU A 133 0.44 10.00 -14.66
C LEU A 133 0.25 11.44 -15.09
N THR A 134 -0.85 11.71 -15.80
CA THR A 134 -1.22 13.08 -16.15
C THR A 134 -1.74 13.84 -14.93
N LYS A 135 -1.88 15.14 -15.04
CA LYS A 135 -2.48 15.96 -14.00
C LYS A 135 -3.90 15.50 -13.66
N GLU A 136 -4.68 15.12 -14.67
CA GLU A 136 -6.04 14.61 -14.54
C GLU A 136 -6.07 13.28 -13.79
N ASN A 137 -5.16 12.34 -14.11
CA ASN A 137 -5.03 11.07 -13.39
C ASN A 137 -4.72 11.31 -11.91
N ILE A 138 -3.76 12.18 -11.62
CA ILE A 138 -3.38 12.53 -10.25
C ILE A 138 -4.56 13.19 -9.52
N GLN A 139 -5.27 14.13 -10.16
CA GLN A 139 -6.44 14.77 -9.56
C GLN A 139 -7.56 13.79 -9.24
N LYS A 140 -7.81 12.80 -10.11
CA LYS A 140 -8.80 11.75 -9.88
C LYS A 140 -8.44 10.91 -8.65
N ILE A 141 -7.18 10.48 -8.54
CA ILE A 141 -6.67 9.72 -7.39
C ILE A 141 -6.79 10.54 -6.10
N VAL A 142 -6.33 11.79 -6.12
CA VAL A 142 -6.37 12.70 -4.97
C VAL A 142 -7.81 12.99 -4.54
N LYS A 143 -8.72 13.17 -5.50
CA LYS A 143 -10.15 13.37 -5.21
C LYS A 143 -10.73 12.16 -4.49
N ALA A 144 -10.53 10.95 -5.01
CA ALA A 144 -10.99 9.72 -4.36
C ALA A 144 -10.41 9.55 -2.94
N TYR A 145 -9.12 9.83 -2.76
CA TYR A 145 -8.48 9.79 -1.44
C TYR A 145 -9.12 10.76 -0.45
N ARG A 146 -9.46 11.98 -0.90
CA ARG A 146 -10.10 13.01 -0.05
C ARG A 146 -11.54 12.66 0.29
N GLU A 147 -12.30 12.18 -0.69
CA GLU A 147 -13.71 11.81 -0.52
C GLU A 147 -13.88 10.57 0.35
N PHE A 148 -12.89 9.69 0.38
CA PHE A 148 -12.83 8.48 1.21
C PHE A 148 -14.11 7.66 1.13
N LYS A 149 -14.53 7.28 -0.09
CA LYS A 149 -15.77 6.55 -0.36
C LYS A 149 -15.61 5.51 -1.46
N ASP A 150 -16.61 4.65 -1.57
CA ASP A 150 -16.71 3.70 -2.68
C ASP A 150 -16.98 4.45 -3.99
N ILE A 151 -16.19 4.11 -5.01
CA ILE A 151 -16.39 4.55 -6.39
C ILE A 151 -16.29 3.31 -7.27
N GLU A 152 -17.34 3.03 -8.02
CA GLU A 152 -17.42 1.84 -8.88
C GLU A 152 -16.18 1.71 -9.77
N LYS A 153 -15.60 0.51 -9.82
CA LYS A 153 -14.38 0.17 -10.58
C LYS A 153 -13.14 1.02 -10.25
N PHE A 154 -13.14 1.77 -9.14
CA PHE A 154 -12.02 2.65 -8.81
C PHE A 154 -11.60 2.61 -7.35
N SER A 155 -12.50 2.71 -6.40
CA SER A 155 -12.15 2.67 -4.97
C SER A 155 -13.17 1.95 -4.12
N LYS A 156 -12.69 1.38 -3.01
CA LYS A 156 -13.52 0.73 -2.00
C LYS A 156 -12.99 1.03 -0.60
N VAL A 157 -13.89 1.35 0.30
CA VAL A 157 -13.62 1.44 1.73
C VAL A 157 -13.88 0.08 2.34
N ILE A 158 -12.88 -0.47 3.02
CA ILE A 158 -13.00 -1.74 3.76
C ILE A 158 -12.77 -1.49 5.25
N THR A 159 -13.30 -2.36 6.08
CA THR A 159 -13.04 -2.40 7.51
C THR A 159 -11.79 -3.23 7.81
N ILE A 160 -11.23 -3.07 9.02
CA ILE A 160 -10.16 -3.95 9.51
C ILE A 160 -10.61 -5.41 9.53
N GLU A 161 -11.87 -5.69 9.83
CA GLU A 161 -12.40 -7.05 9.84
C GLU A 161 -12.46 -7.66 8.41
N GLU A 162 -12.87 -6.90 7.40
CA GLU A 162 -12.80 -7.34 6.01
C GLU A 162 -11.36 -7.60 5.55
N ALA A 163 -10.41 -6.76 5.98
CA ALA A 163 -8.99 -6.99 5.71
C ALA A 163 -8.47 -8.28 6.38
N LYS A 164 -8.92 -8.58 7.60
CA LYS A 164 -8.60 -9.82 8.30
C LYS A 164 -9.18 -11.04 7.60
N GLN A 165 -10.43 -10.99 7.14
CA GLN A 165 -11.06 -12.04 6.34
C GLN A 165 -10.34 -12.29 5.01
N ALA A 166 -9.69 -11.26 4.46
CA ALA A 166 -8.82 -11.33 3.29
C ALA A 166 -7.39 -11.76 3.62
N ASP A 167 -7.14 -12.33 4.81
CA ASP A 167 -5.81 -12.74 5.30
C ASP A 167 -4.79 -11.59 5.32
N TYR A 168 -5.25 -10.38 5.67
CA TYR A 168 -4.47 -9.13 5.71
C TYR A 168 -3.83 -8.74 4.37
N ASN A 169 -4.34 -9.28 3.27
CA ASN A 169 -3.98 -8.85 1.93
C ASN A 169 -4.73 -7.56 1.59
N LEU A 170 -3.98 -6.48 1.39
CA LEU A 170 -4.51 -5.14 1.12
C LEU A 170 -4.33 -4.72 -0.35
N SER A 171 -4.12 -5.67 -1.26
CA SER A 171 -4.02 -5.36 -2.70
C SER A 171 -5.33 -4.77 -3.20
N PRO A 172 -5.34 -3.54 -3.75
CA PRO A 172 -6.57 -2.92 -4.25
C PRO A 172 -7.25 -3.73 -5.36
N SER A 173 -6.50 -4.44 -6.19
CA SER A 173 -7.06 -5.29 -7.26
C SER A 173 -7.92 -6.45 -6.75
N ARG A 174 -7.72 -6.86 -5.49
CA ARG A 174 -8.51 -7.91 -4.86
C ARG A 174 -9.94 -7.45 -4.49
N PHE A 175 -10.08 -6.16 -4.18
CA PHE A 175 -11.33 -5.58 -3.68
C PHE A 175 -12.06 -4.72 -4.71
N VAL A 176 -11.32 -4.20 -5.68
CA VAL A 176 -11.83 -3.30 -6.73
C VAL A 176 -11.58 -3.94 -8.08
N SER A 177 -12.62 -4.60 -8.63
CA SER A 177 -12.59 -5.15 -9.99
C SER A 177 -12.74 -4.02 -11.00
N ILE A 178 -11.82 -3.97 -11.97
CA ILE A 178 -11.89 -3.05 -13.12
C ILE A 178 -12.40 -3.73 -14.38
N ILE A 179 -12.62 -5.06 -14.33
CA ILE A 179 -13.12 -5.86 -15.46
C ILE A 179 -14.63 -5.64 -15.56
N GLU A 180 -15.14 -5.41 -16.76
CA GLU A 180 -16.57 -5.53 -17.06
C GLU A 180 -16.92 -7.01 -16.99
N GLU A 181 -17.93 -7.38 -16.17
CA GLU A 181 -18.56 -8.69 -16.30
C GLU A 181 -19.16 -8.75 -17.70
N GLU A 182 -18.57 -9.55 -18.59
CA GLU A 182 -19.24 -9.90 -19.83
C GLU A 182 -20.58 -10.52 -19.45
N LYS A 183 -21.65 -9.79 -19.68
CA LYS A 183 -23.00 -10.35 -19.56
C LYS A 183 -23.10 -11.45 -20.59
N TYR A 184 -22.92 -12.69 -20.12
CA TYR A 184 -23.19 -13.87 -20.89
C TYR A 184 -24.63 -13.75 -21.43
N ARG A 185 -24.82 -13.49 -22.71
CA ARG A 185 -26.11 -13.62 -23.38
C ARG A 185 -26.26 -15.11 -23.67
N PRO A 186 -27.21 -15.84 -23.04
CA PRO A 186 -27.50 -17.19 -23.47
C PRO A 186 -28.01 -17.13 -24.90
N LEU A 187 -27.50 -18.05 -25.73
CA LEU A 187 -28.00 -18.29 -27.11
C LEU A 187 -29.43 -18.75 -27.10
#